data_257c76378e246845a14f41377bb26730
#
_entry.id   257c76378e246845a14f41377bb26730
#
_cell.length_a   1.000
_cell.length_b   1.000
_cell.length_c   1.000
_cell.angle_alpha   90.00
_cell.angle_beta   90.00
_cell.angle_gamma   90.00
#
_symmetry.space_group_name_H-M   'P 1'
#
loop_
_entity.id
_entity.type
_entity.pdbx_description
1 polymer ?
#
loop_
_entity_poly.entity_id
_entity_poly.type
_entity_poly.pdbx_seq_one_letter_code
_entity_poly.pdbx_strand_id
1 'polypeptide(L)'
;MKDFDYVIVGAGSAGCVLANRLSANGNNSVCLLEAGGNNLSPLLHVPAGWAATFNNKKFDWAFETEPEPQLHDRKIFWPRGKVLGGSSSINGMIYIRGVPIDFAAWVQAGAKGWSWEEVLPYFKKAEAQQTHHDELHGSDGPLHVEDVR
;
A
#
# COMPACT_ATOMS: atom_id res chain seq x y z
N MET A 1 -18.75 12.93 23.45
CA MET A 1 -18.07 12.02 22.47
C MET A 1 -18.03 12.77 21.15
N LYS A 2 -16.94 12.68 20.39
CA LYS A 2 -16.96 13.21 19.02
C LYS A 2 -17.54 12.11 18.12
N ASP A 3 -18.57 12.44 17.37
CA ASP A 3 -19.14 11.55 16.38
C ASP A 3 -18.44 11.80 15.04
N PHE A 4 -18.20 10.73 14.27
CA PHE A 4 -17.60 10.78 12.95
C PHE A 4 -18.50 10.03 11.97
N ASP A 5 -18.58 10.54 10.72
CA ASP A 5 -19.32 9.86 9.65
C ASP A 5 -18.61 8.57 9.22
N TYR A 6 -17.27 8.56 9.28
CA TYR A 6 -16.44 7.40 8.94
C TYR A 6 -15.34 7.20 9.97
N VAL A 7 -15.12 5.94 10.36
CA VAL A 7 -13.97 5.52 11.17
C VAL A 7 -13.17 4.51 10.33
N ILE A 8 -11.91 4.84 10.05
CA ILE A 8 -10.99 4.00 9.28
C ILE A 8 -9.95 3.44 10.24
N VAL A 9 -9.80 2.13 10.28
CA VAL A 9 -8.82 1.44 11.13
C VAL A 9 -7.62 1.04 10.29
N GLY A 10 -6.47 1.59 10.61
CA GLY A 10 -5.20 1.42 9.93
C GLY A 10 -4.91 2.50 8.89
N ALA A 11 -3.86 3.29 9.11
CA ALA A 11 -3.36 4.32 8.20
C ALA A 11 -2.31 3.78 7.24
N GLY A 12 -2.52 2.58 6.70
CA GLY A 12 -1.74 2.02 5.60
C GLY A 12 -2.17 2.61 4.26
N SER A 13 -1.68 2.04 3.15
CA SER A 13 -1.94 2.53 1.78
C SER A 13 -3.43 2.72 1.49
N ALA A 14 -4.25 1.72 1.80
CA ALA A 14 -5.70 1.78 1.56
C ALA A 14 -6.41 2.78 2.48
N GLY A 15 -6.08 2.76 3.78
CA GLY A 15 -6.72 3.65 4.75
C GLY A 15 -6.41 5.13 4.50
N CYS A 16 -5.19 5.46 4.12
CA CYS A 16 -4.81 6.82 3.73
C CYS A 16 -5.58 7.29 2.49
N VAL A 17 -5.75 6.43 1.49
CA VAL A 17 -6.53 6.77 0.29
C VAL A 17 -8.00 7.00 0.65
N LEU A 18 -8.60 6.10 1.44
CA LEU A 18 -9.98 6.26 1.89
C LEU A 18 -10.18 7.55 2.69
N ALA A 19 -9.28 7.82 3.66
CA ALA A 19 -9.36 9.03 4.47
C ALA A 19 -9.31 10.29 3.58
N ASN A 20 -8.38 10.34 2.63
CA ASN A 20 -8.25 11.45 1.70
C ASN A 20 -9.50 11.63 0.84
N ARG A 21 -10.02 10.55 0.24
CA ARG A 21 -11.16 10.64 -0.69
C ARG A 21 -12.48 10.93 0.01
N LEU A 22 -12.72 10.34 1.17
CA LEU A 22 -13.97 10.55 1.91
C LEU A 22 -14.07 11.96 2.52
N SER A 23 -12.93 12.58 2.86
CA SER A 23 -12.88 13.94 3.42
C SER A 23 -12.71 15.04 2.37
N ALA A 24 -12.44 14.71 1.10
CA ALA A 24 -12.03 15.67 0.07
C ALA A 24 -13.02 16.80 -0.22
N ASN A 25 -14.32 16.53 -0.08
CA ASN A 25 -15.37 17.52 -0.33
C ASN A 25 -15.78 18.30 0.93
N GLY A 26 -15.19 17.98 2.09
CA GLY A 26 -15.49 18.63 3.37
C GLY A 26 -16.86 18.29 3.99
N ASN A 27 -17.64 17.42 3.36
CA ASN A 27 -19.00 17.07 3.83
C ASN A 27 -19.00 15.95 4.87
N ASN A 28 -17.90 15.16 4.94
CA ASN A 28 -17.79 14.05 5.88
C ASN A 28 -16.67 14.29 6.89
N SER A 29 -16.95 13.96 8.13
CA SER A 29 -15.95 13.87 9.18
C SER A 29 -15.35 12.47 9.20
N VAL A 30 -14.01 12.37 9.10
CA VAL A 30 -13.30 11.10 9.02
C VAL A 30 -12.33 10.97 10.19
N CYS A 31 -12.42 9.86 10.90
CA CYS A 31 -11.46 9.47 11.93
C CYS A 31 -10.56 8.36 11.37
N LEU A 32 -9.26 8.61 11.30
CA LEU A 32 -8.25 7.64 10.91
C LEU A 32 -7.49 7.18 12.14
N LEU A 33 -7.58 5.90 12.48
CA LEU A 33 -6.90 5.27 13.62
C LEU A 33 -5.67 4.52 13.13
N GLU A 34 -4.53 4.78 13.76
CA GLU A 34 -3.27 4.08 13.48
C GLU A 34 -2.66 3.55 14.78
N ALA A 35 -2.22 2.28 14.75
CA ALA A 35 -1.60 1.63 15.90
C ALA A 35 -0.13 2.05 16.10
N GLY A 36 0.53 2.46 15.02
CA GLY A 36 1.91 2.91 15.05
C GLY A 36 2.05 4.41 15.32
N GLY A 37 3.28 4.87 15.28
CA GLY A 37 3.63 6.28 15.44
C GLY A 37 3.51 7.08 14.13
N ASN A 38 3.96 8.33 14.20
CA ASN A 38 4.10 9.17 13.02
C ASN A 38 5.28 8.71 12.13
N ASN A 39 5.32 9.22 10.91
CA ASN A 39 6.33 8.90 9.90
C ASN A 39 7.47 9.92 9.82
N LEU A 40 7.77 10.65 10.90
CA LEU A 40 8.78 11.70 10.89
C LEU A 40 10.24 11.21 11.00
N SER A 41 10.45 9.90 11.17
CA SER A 41 11.79 9.33 11.26
C SER A 41 12.55 9.45 9.93
N PRO A 42 13.79 9.96 9.93
CA PRO A 42 14.63 10.01 8.72
C PRO A 42 14.80 8.65 8.04
N LEU A 43 14.78 7.55 8.78
CA LEU A 43 14.87 6.19 8.22
C LEU A 43 13.74 5.85 7.24
N LEU A 44 12.58 6.49 7.39
CA LEU A 44 11.41 6.27 6.52
C LEU A 44 11.46 7.12 5.24
N HIS A 45 12.35 8.12 5.18
CA HIS A 45 12.45 9.05 4.06
C HIS A 45 13.72 8.86 3.22
N VAL A 46 14.69 8.11 3.73
CA VAL A 46 15.92 7.79 2.99
C VAL A 46 15.74 6.42 2.32
N PRO A 47 15.88 6.31 0.98
CA PRO A 47 15.68 5.04 0.28
C PRO A 47 16.43 3.86 0.89
N ALA A 48 17.69 4.02 1.27
CA ALA A 48 18.48 2.97 1.93
C ALA A 48 17.98 2.61 3.35
N GLY A 49 17.12 3.43 3.94
CA GLY A 49 16.63 3.25 5.31
C GLY A 49 15.66 2.07 5.49
N TRP A 50 15.03 1.61 4.41
CA TRP A 50 14.05 0.53 4.47
C TRP A 50 14.60 -0.74 5.16
N ALA A 51 15.85 -1.10 4.90
CA ALA A 51 16.48 -2.28 5.50
C ALA A 51 16.59 -2.18 7.04
N ALA A 52 16.75 -0.95 7.58
CA ALA A 52 16.82 -0.70 9.01
C ALA A 52 15.44 -0.61 9.69
N THR A 53 14.36 -0.60 8.92
CA THR A 53 12.99 -0.59 9.45
C THR A 53 12.46 -2.00 9.72
N PHE A 54 12.97 -3.03 9.03
CA PHE A 54 12.57 -4.42 9.21
C PHE A 54 13.00 -4.93 10.59
N ASN A 55 12.13 -5.69 11.23
CA ASN A 55 12.29 -6.20 12.59
C ASN A 55 12.52 -5.10 13.65
N ASN A 56 12.31 -3.85 13.29
CA ASN A 56 12.34 -2.74 14.23
C ASN A 56 10.92 -2.50 14.77
N LYS A 57 10.65 -2.94 15.98
CA LYS A 57 9.32 -2.89 16.62
C LYS A 57 8.71 -1.49 16.72
N LYS A 58 9.49 -0.44 16.46
CA LYS A 58 9.00 0.94 16.35
C LYS A 58 8.21 1.15 15.06
N PHE A 59 8.59 0.47 13.96
CA PHE A 59 8.04 0.67 12.61
C PHE A 59 7.43 -0.60 12.02
N ASP A 60 7.69 -1.76 12.61
CA ASP A 60 7.30 -3.07 12.10
C ASP A 60 6.60 -3.88 13.19
N TRP A 61 5.51 -4.56 12.84
CA TRP A 61 4.86 -5.54 13.69
C TRP A 61 5.74 -6.77 13.92
N ALA A 62 6.68 -7.03 13.01
CA ALA A 62 7.62 -8.15 13.03
C ALA A 62 6.91 -9.50 13.20
N PHE A 63 5.88 -9.75 12.40
CA PHE A 63 5.17 -11.03 12.41
C PHE A 63 6.05 -12.16 11.86
N GLU A 64 5.76 -13.36 12.30
CA GLU A 64 6.25 -14.61 11.72
C GLU A 64 5.04 -15.48 11.36
N THR A 65 5.18 -16.29 10.30
CA THR A 65 4.17 -17.31 9.98
C THR A 65 4.22 -18.45 11.00
N GLU A 66 3.12 -19.20 11.09
CA GLU A 66 3.18 -20.51 11.70
C GLU A 66 4.16 -21.42 10.92
N PRO A 67 4.68 -22.52 11.56
CA PRO A 67 5.50 -23.47 10.84
C PRO A 67 4.74 -24.06 9.65
N GLU A 68 5.34 -24.04 8.46
CA GLU A 68 4.74 -24.57 7.23
C GLU A 68 5.32 -25.96 6.93
N PRO A 69 4.55 -27.05 7.12
CA PRO A 69 5.05 -28.41 6.93
C PRO A 69 5.61 -28.68 5.53
N GLN A 70 5.00 -28.06 4.49
CA GLN A 70 5.45 -28.19 3.10
C GLN A 70 6.76 -27.45 2.81
N LEU A 71 7.21 -26.60 3.75
CA LEU A 71 8.47 -25.85 3.71
C LEU A 71 9.43 -26.30 4.82
N HIS A 72 9.39 -27.58 5.20
CA HIS A 72 10.23 -28.16 6.26
C HIS A 72 10.06 -27.47 7.61
N ASP A 73 8.82 -27.20 8.01
CA ASP A 73 8.44 -26.50 9.24
C ASP A 73 9.10 -25.12 9.41
N ARG A 74 9.51 -24.51 8.30
CA ARG A 74 10.11 -23.19 8.31
C ARG A 74 9.08 -22.12 8.65
N LYS A 75 9.44 -21.26 9.57
CA LYS A 75 8.77 -19.97 9.80
C LYS A 75 9.33 -18.90 8.89
N ILE A 76 8.48 -18.07 8.35
CA ILE A 76 8.85 -16.98 7.46
C ILE A 76 8.59 -15.66 8.19
N PHE A 77 9.63 -14.82 8.27
CA PHE A 77 9.49 -13.45 8.74
C PHE A 77 8.57 -12.66 7.80
N TRP A 78 7.58 -11.99 8.39
CA TRP A 78 6.50 -11.32 7.64
C TRP A 78 6.35 -9.87 8.07
N PRO A 79 7.19 -8.95 7.59
CA PRO A 79 7.16 -7.55 8.00
C PRO A 79 5.83 -6.88 7.60
N ARG A 80 5.31 -6.06 8.50
CA ARG A 80 4.13 -5.21 8.29
C ARG A 80 4.34 -3.89 9.01
N GLY A 81 4.18 -2.78 8.30
CA GLY A 81 4.39 -1.46 8.87
C GLY A 81 3.46 -1.15 10.02
N LYS A 82 4.04 -0.62 11.10
CA LYS A 82 3.37 -0.11 12.30
C LYS A 82 3.67 1.38 12.45
N VAL A 83 3.17 2.16 11.53
CA VAL A 83 3.47 3.59 11.38
C VAL A 83 2.47 4.21 10.42
N LEU A 84 2.27 5.53 10.46
CA LEU A 84 1.53 6.25 9.41
C LEU A 84 2.10 5.93 8.03
N GLY A 85 1.23 5.49 7.10
CA GLY A 85 1.59 4.95 5.80
C GLY A 85 1.66 3.42 5.79
N GLY A 86 1.71 2.76 6.97
CA GLY A 86 1.77 1.31 7.08
C GLY A 86 2.96 0.70 6.34
N SER A 87 2.74 -0.40 5.64
CA SER A 87 3.80 -1.07 4.88
C SER A 87 4.35 -0.27 3.72
N SER A 88 3.62 0.74 3.20
CA SER A 88 4.19 1.65 2.19
C SER A 88 5.28 2.58 2.74
N SER A 89 5.37 2.75 4.07
CA SER A 89 6.44 3.51 4.72
C SER A 89 7.71 2.70 5.00
N ILE A 90 7.65 1.36 4.88
CA ILE A 90 8.79 0.46 5.14
C ILE A 90 9.12 -0.49 3.98
N ASN A 91 8.43 -0.41 2.86
CA ASN A 91 8.64 -1.29 1.71
C ASN A 91 9.97 -1.00 0.97
N GLY A 92 10.35 -1.89 0.07
CA GLY A 92 11.55 -1.74 -0.77
C GLY A 92 11.34 -0.86 -2.01
N MET A 93 10.23 -0.12 -2.10
CA MET A 93 9.93 0.86 -3.17
C MET A 93 9.89 0.27 -4.58
N ILE A 94 9.60 -1.01 -4.70
CA ILE A 94 9.41 -1.66 -6.02
C ILE A 94 7.97 -1.44 -6.45
N TYR A 95 7.79 -0.76 -7.58
CA TYR A 95 6.48 -0.59 -8.20
C TYR A 95 6.27 -1.63 -9.30
N ILE A 96 5.31 -2.53 -9.09
CA ILE A 96 4.94 -3.57 -10.05
C ILE A 96 3.44 -3.80 -10.01
N ARG A 97 2.86 -4.12 -11.14
CA ARG A 97 1.44 -4.48 -11.29
C ARG A 97 1.31 -5.95 -11.64
N GLY A 98 0.15 -6.54 -11.34
CA GLY A 98 -0.25 -7.80 -11.95
C GLY A 98 -0.38 -7.66 -13.46
N VAL A 99 -0.23 -8.76 -14.18
CA VAL A 99 -0.43 -8.82 -15.64
C VAL A 99 -1.89 -9.17 -15.99
N PRO A 100 -2.37 -8.93 -17.20
CA PRO A 100 -3.78 -9.16 -17.57
C PRO A 100 -4.30 -10.55 -17.24
N ILE A 101 -3.45 -11.59 -17.33
CA ILE A 101 -3.85 -12.98 -17.02
C ILE A 101 -4.16 -13.18 -15.53
N ASP A 102 -3.52 -12.44 -14.63
CA ASP A 102 -3.80 -12.52 -13.18
C ASP A 102 -5.24 -12.06 -12.91
N PHE A 103 -5.64 -10.97 -13.53
CA PHE A 103 -7.00 -10.41 -13.40
C PHE A 103 -8.04 -11.30 -14.10
N ALA A 104 -7.69 -11.88 -15.25
CA ALA A 104 -8.56 -12.85 -15.92
C ALA A 104 -8.83 -14.07 -15.03
N ALA A 105 -7.83 -14.57 -14.32
CA ALA A 105 -8.01 -15.67 -13.36
C ALA A 105 -8.92 -15.26 -12.19
N TRP A 106 -8.85 -14.05 -11.70
CA TRP A 106 -9.76 -13.55 -10.66
C TRP A 106 -11.20 -13.45 -11.14
N VAL A 107 -11.42 -12.98 -12.37
CA VAL A 107 -12.77 -12.92 -12.98
C VAL A 107 -13.34 -14.33 -13.13
N GLN A 108 -12.53 -15.31 -13.58
CA GLN A 108 -12.94 -16.71 -13.67
C GLN A 108 -13.32 -17.29 -12.30
N ALA A 109 -12.61 -16.87 -11.24
CA ALA A 109 -12.93 -17.25 -9.85
C ALA A 109 -14.16 -16.52 -9.28
N GLY A 110 -14.81 -15.63 -10.06
CA GLY A 110 -16.04 -14.95 -9.68
C GLY A 110 -15.88 -13.49 -9.25
N ALA A 111 -14.69 -12.91 -9.31
CA ALA A 111 -14.44 -11.50 -8.98
C ALA A 111 -14.89 -10.58 -10.12
N LYS A 112 -16.18 -10.32 -10.23
CA LYS A 112 -16.76 -9.41 -11.23
C LYS A 112 -16.28 -7.98 -10.96
N GLY A 113 -15.98 -7.23 -12.03
CA GLY A 113 -15.49 -5.84 -11.92
C GLY A 113 -13.97 -5.77 -11.70
N TRP A 114 -13.23 -6.88 -11.85
CA TRP A 114 -11.79 -6.97 -11.66
C TRP A 114 -11.05 -7.41 -12.92
N SER A 115 -11.61 -7.21 -14.11
CA SER A 115 -10.87 -7.45 -15.34
C SER A 115 -9.74 -6.42 -15.51
N TRP A 116 -8.76 -6.73 -16.34
CA TRP A 116 -7.66 -5.80 -16.62
C TRP A 116 -8.17 -4.45 -17.11
N GLU A 117 -9.14 -4.46 -18.00
CA GLU A 117 -9.75 -3.27 -18.59
C GLU A 117 -10.45 -2.41 -17.54
N GLU A 118 -11.06 -3.06 -16.52
CA GLU A 118 -11.75 -2.37 -15.44
C GLU A 118 -10.79 -1.80 -14.39
N VAL A 119 -9.64 -2.45 -14.12
CA VAL A 119 -8.68 -2.01 -13.08
C VAL A 119 -7.62 -1.06 -13.63
N LEU A 120 -7.23 -1.15 -14.91
CA LEU A 120 -6.20 -0.31 -15.52
C LEU A 120 -6.44 1.20 -15.34
N PRO A 121 -7.66 1.74 -15.51
CA PRO A 121 -7.91 3.16 -15.26
C PRO A 121 -7.55 3.62 -13.85
N TYR A 122 -7.70 2.77 -12.85
CA TYR A 122 -7.34 3.09 -11.46
C TYR A 122 -5.84 3.05 -11.23
N PHE A 123 -5.11 2.11 -11.86
CA PHE A 123 -3.65 2.13 -11.84
C PHE A 123 -3.12 3.42 -12.46
N LYS A 124 -3.62 3.82 -13.63
CA LYS A 124 -3.24 5.07 -14.30
C LYS A 124 -3.59 6.30 -13.45
N LYS A 125 -4.77 6.31 -12.82
CA LYS A 125 -5.19 7.41 -11.93
C LYS A 125 -4.28 7.57 -10.71
N ALA A 126 -3.69 6.49 -10.22
CA ALA A 126 -2.81 6.53 -9.05
C ALA A 126 -1.39 6.97 -9.39
N GLU A 127 -0.93 6.74 -10.62
CA GLU A 127 0.46 6.82 -11.03
C GLU A 127 0.84 8.17 -11.65
N ALA A 128 2.03 8.67 -11.31
CA ALA A 128 2.74 9.74 -12.01
C ALA A 128 4.08 9.20 -12.52
N GLN A 129 4.03 8.45 -13.63
CA GLN A 129 5.20 7.86 -14.25
C GLN A 129 6.06 8.92 -14.95
N GLN A 130 7.37 8.90 -14.68
CA GLN A 130 8.31 9.91 -15.15
C GLN A 130 9.08 9.50 -16.41
N THR A 131 9.21 8.21 -16.66
CA THR A 131 10.08 7.68 -17.74
C THR A 131 9.32 6.96 -18.83
N HIS A 132 8.20 6.33 -18.52
CA HIS A 132 7.39 5.58 -19.48
C HIS A 132 6.09 6.32 -19.80
N HIS A 133 5.89 6.67 -21.07
CA HIS A 133 4.74 7.46 -21.52
C HIS A 133 3.98 6.68 -22.60
N ASP A 134 3.27 5.64 -22.20
CA ASP A 134 2.46 4.79 -23.07
C ASP A 134 1.02 4.67 -22.58
N GLU A 135 0.23 3.85 -23.25
CA GLU A 135 -1.17 3.64 -22.94
C GLU A 135 -1.43 2.94 -21.59
N LEU A 136 -0.41 2.29 -21.02
CA LEU A 136 -0.52 1.55 -19.76
C LEU A 136 -0.20 2.42 -18.53
N HIS A 137 0.48 3.55 -18.71
CA HIS A 137 0.95 4.39 -17.61
C HIS A 137 0.13 5.67 -17.42
N GLY A 138 0.10 6.16 -16.19
CA GLY A 138 -0.48 7.45 -15.82
C GLY A 138 0.60 8.49 -15.56
N SER A 139 0.29 9.78 -15.82
CA SER A 139 1.24 10.89 -15.67
C SER A 139 0.93 11.84 -14.52
N ASP A 140 -0.34 11.85 -14.04
CA ASP A 140 -0.85 12.92 -13.18
C ASP A 140 -1.34 12.42 -11.80
N GLY A 141 -1.08 11.16 -11.48
CA GLY A 141 -1.47 10.56 -10.22
C GLY A 141 -0.59 11.01 -9.04
N PRO A 142 -1.02 10.76 -7.81
CA PRO A 142 -0.27 11.15 -6.62
C PRO A 142 0.97 10.30 -6.33
N LEU A 143 1.12 9.12 -6.96
CA LEU A 143 2.23 8.20 -6.74
C LEU A 143 3.31 8.45 -7.79
N HIS A 144 4.41 9.06 -7.37
CA HIS A 144 5.59 9.25 -8.20
C HIS A 144 6.29 7.92 -8.47
N VAL A 145 6.51 7.61 -9.74
CA VAL A 145 7.18 6.38 -10.21
C VAL A 145 8.26 6.74 -11.22
N GLU A 146 9.47 6.28 -10.97
CA GLU A 146 10.62 6.50 -11.86
C GLU A 146 11.54 5.28 -11.89
N ASP A 147 12.44 5.21 -12.85
CA ASP A 147 13.46 4.18 -12.91
C ASP A 147 14.51 4.37 -11.81
N VAL A 148 14.99 3.26 -11.26
CA VAL A 148 16.07 3.27 -10.26
C VAL A 148 17.36 3.74 -10.97
N ARG A 149 18.04 4.70 -10.38
CA ARG A 149 19.32 5.25 -10.86
C ARG A 149 20.48 4.67 -10.08
#